data_8469dada75fbe9d0b79a0a4988040c55
#
_entry.id   8469dada75fbe9d0b79a0a4988040c55
#
_cell.length_a   1.000
_cell.length_b   1.000
_cell.length_c   1.000
_cell.angle_alpha   90.00
_cell.angle_beta   90.00
_cell.angle_gamma   90.00
#
_symmetry.space_group_name_H-M   'P 1'
#
loop_
_entity.id
_entity.type
_entity.pdbx_description
1 polymer ?
#
loop_
_entity_poly.entity_id
_entity_poly.type
_entity_poly.pdbx_seq_one_letter_code
_entity_poly.pdbx_strand_id
1 'polypeptide(L)'
;MQRHLREAAWCIGTCNGLFLTAGADVQKDRIEVSIWAWGRGLTSWLIEHIVIEGGPKRQASWDELTSLLGRTWPHVHGARLGIAKLAVDTGYQASAVYAWARGAGFAQVAPVKGVEGFNRAAPVAGPSFVDATERGRKVRRGARLWTVAVATFKSETYRYLRLAAPTDEDIAAGATAPPGFIHLPQDAEAEWIKQLVAEQLVTVTTRRGFQKLEWQKLRERNGAGLPGLRARRRLDCRSGSVVRSEVARPRGPARACARPNR
;
A
#
# COMPACT_ATOMS: atom_id res chain seq x y z
N MET A 1 7.25 -22.92 13.43
CA MET A 1 5.99 -22.95 14.20
C MET A 1 5.07 -21.91 13.59
N GLN A 2 4.22 -22.34 12.67
CA GLN A 2 3.27 -21.47 11.98
C GLN A 2 2.27 -20.94 13.02
N ARG A 3 2.31 -19.64 13.29
CA ARG A 3 1.21 -18.98 13.99
C ARG A 3 0.02 -19.05 13.05
N HIS A 4 -0.94 -19.88 13.39
CA HIS A 4 -2.26 -19.85 12.77
C HIS A 4 -2.76 -18.40 12.80
N LEU A 5 -2.84 -17.80 11.61
CA LEU A 5 -3.60 -16.60 11.37
C LEU A 5 -4.99 -16.88 11.95
N ARG A 6 -5.37 -16.17 12.99
CA ARG A 6 -6.73 -16.25 13.53
C ARG A 6 -7.64 -15.78 12.42
N GLU A 7 -8.36 -16.69 11.80
CA GLU A 7 -9.29 -16.44 10.69
C GLU A 7 -10.34 -15.37 11.01
N ALA A 8 -10.52 -15.02 12.27
CA ALA A 8 -11.53 -14.08 12.73
C ALA A 8 -11.17 -12.59 12.61
N ALA A 9 -9.88 -12.21 12.46
CA ALA A 9 -9.49 -10.80 12.57
C ALA A 9 -9.36 -10.07 11.23
N TRP A 10 -9.25 -10.77 10.11
CA TRP A 10 -8.76 -10.19 8.84
C TRP A 10 -9.53 -10.60 7.60
N CYS A 11 -10.74 -11.04 7.77
CA CYS A 11 -11.65 -11.00 6.65
C CYS A 11 -11.75 -9.54 6.21
N ILE A 12 -11.38 -9.25 4.95
CA ILE A 12 -11.87 -8.05 4.25
C ILE A 12 -13.38 -7.97 4.45
N GLY A 13 -13.96 -8.99 5.02
CA GLY A 13 -15.31 -9.19 5.47
C GLY A 13 -15.87 -8.18 6.45
N THR A 14 -15.05 -7.58 7.26
CA THR A 14 -15.46 -6.49 8.15
C THR A 14 -15.19 -5.12 7.53
N CYS A 15 -14.52 -5.06 6.38
CA CYS A 15 -14.21 -3.80 5.72
C CYS A 15 -15.02 -3.64 4.42
N ASN A 16 -15.50 -2.45 4.15
CA ASN A 16 -16.09 -2.06 2.88
C ASN A 16 -15.01 -1.83 1.80
N GLY A 17 -13.99 -2.69 1.79
CA GLY A 17 -12.88 -2.62 0.85
C GLY A 17 -13.31 -3.01 -0.55
N LEU A 18 -13.06 -2.16 -1.54
CA LEU A 18 -13.45 -2.37 -2.93
C LEU A 18 -12.34 -3.03 -3.75
N PHE A 19 -11.09 -2.82 -3.38
CA PHE A 19 -9.92 -3.40 -4.04
C PHE A 19 -8.72 -3.41 -3.11
N LEU A 20 -7.71 -4.23 -3.45
CA LEU A 20 -6.46 -4.32 -2.70
C LEU A 20 -5.30 -3.70 -3.47
N THR A 21 -4.41 -3.06 -2.73
CA THR A 21 -3.07 -2.73 -3.22
C THR A 21 -2.03 -3.23 -2.24
N ALA A 22 -0.83 -3.46 -2.75
CA ALA A 22 0.28 -3.86 -1.91
C ALA A 22 1.50 -2.97 -2.09
N GLY A 23 2.36 -3.00 -1.08
CA GLY A 23 3.57 -2.31 -1.02
C GLY A 23 4.77 -3.06 -0.52
N ALA A 24 5.79 -3.12 -1.34
CA ALA A 24 7.02 -3.73 -0.99
C ALA A 24 8.12 -2.68 -0.78
N ASP A 25 8.74 -2.71 0.38
CA ASP A 25 9.97 -2.02 0.73
C ASP A 25 11.12 -3.01 0.67
N VAL A 26 12.09 -2.75 -0.22
CA VAL A 26 13.22 -3.65 -0.43
C VAL A 26 14.39 -3.18 0.42
N GLN A 27 14.79 -4.01 1.39
CA GLN A 27 15.89 -3.76 2.30
C GLN A 27 17.05 -4.73 2.04
N LYS A 28 18.14 -4.59 2.79
CA LYS A 28 19.36 -5.38 2.59
C LYS A 28 19.14 -6.87 2.84
N ASP A 29 18.38 -7.20 3.86
CA ASP A 29 18.19 -8.53 4.44
C ASP A 29 16.76 -9.08 4.31
N ARG A 30 15.81 -8.26 3.85
CA ARG A 30 14.40 -8.63 3.76
C ARG A 30 13.62 -7.76 2.76
N ILE A 31 12.41 -8.19 2.45
CA ILE A 31 11.40 -7.39 1.72
C ILE A 31 10.17 -7.30 2.62
N GLU A 32 9.80 -6.10 3.03
CA GLU A 32 8.59 -5.88 3.82
C GLU A 32 7.42 -5.53 2.89
N VAL A 33 6.31 -6.26 3.02
CA VAL A 33 5.13 -6.08 2.17
C VAL A 33 3.93 -5.77 3.05
N SER A 34 3.24 -4.67 2.75
CA SER A 34 1.98 -4.33 3.41
C SER A 34 0.84 -4.35 2.40
N ILE A 35 -0.24 -5.04 2.72
CA ILE A 35 -1.42 -5.20 1.88
C ILE A 35 -2.55 -4.36 2.47
N TRP A 36 -3.17 -3.54 1.63
CA TRP A 36 -4.19 -2.59 2.03
C TRP A 36 -5.46 -2.76 1.21
N ALA A 37 -6.60 -2.78 1.89
CA ALA A 37 -7.89 -2.61 1.26
C ALA A 37 -8.26 -1.11 1.22
N TRP A 38 -8.98 -0.72 0.18
CA TRP A 38 -9.43 0.65 -0.05
C TRP A 38 -10.93 0.70 -0.27
N GLY A 39 -11.58 1.58 0.48
CA GLY A 39 -13.00 1.85 0.38
C GLY A 39 -13.31 3.23 -0.20
N ARG A 40 -14.57 3.62 -0.13
CA ARG A 40 -15.04 4.95 -0.52
C ARG A 40 -14.43 6.02 0.39
N GLY A 41 -14.33 7.24 -0.10
CA GLY A 41 -13.81 8.37 0.68
C GLY A 41 -12.36 8.24 1.15
N LEU A 42 -11.53 7.39 0.53
CA LEU A 42 -10.15 7.14 0.92
C LEU A 42 -10.00 6.36 2.24
N THR A 43 -11.06 5.78 2.78
CA THR A 43 -10.97 4.87 3.92
C THR A 43 -10.11 3.68 3.56
N SER A 44 -9.25 3.25 4.47
CA SER A 44 -8.30 2.17 4.21
C SER A 44 -8.18 1.23 5.42
N TRP A 45 -7.85 -0.02 5.13
CA TRP A 45 -7.62 -1.08 6.12
C TRP A 45 -6.29 -1.76 5.82
N LEU A 46 -5.44 -1.88 6.84
CA LEU A 46 -4.29 -2.76 6.75
C LEU A 46 -4.81 -4.21 6.83
N ILE A 47 -4.60 -4.97 5.79
CA ILE A 47 -5.05 -6.36 5.69
C ILE A 47 -3.99 -7.31 6.22
N GLU A 48 -2.76 -7.11 5.81
CA GLU A 48 -1.65 -8.00 6.18
C GLU A 48 -0.32 -7.28 6.06
N HIS A 49 0.60 -7.56 6.96
CA HIS A 49 2.00 -7.19 6.86
C HIS A 49 2.85 -8.45 6.84
N ILE A 50 3.69 -8.58 5.83
CA ILE A 50 4.50 -9.78 5.57
C ILE A 50 5.96 -9.36 5.50
N VAL A 51 6.82 -10.09 6.20
CA VAL A 51 8.26 -9.94 6.11
C VAL A 51 8.83 -11.16 5.39
N ILE A 52 9.37 -10.93 4.19
CA ILE A 52 10.06 -11.93 3.38
C ILE A 52 11.56 -11.84 3.68
N GLU A 53 12.08 -12.85 4.34
CA GLU A 53 13.48 -12.89 4.75
C GLU A 53 14.45 -13.14 3.59
N GLY A 54 15.68 -12.64 3.71
CA GLY A 54 16.79 -12.92 2.77
C GLY A 54 17.08 -11.84 1.75
N GLY A 55 16.21 -10.84 1.61
CA GLY A 55 16.42 -9.63 0.80
C GLY A 55 16.63 -9.87 -0.71
N PRO A 56 17.02 -8.83 -1.46
CA PRO A 56 16.99 -8.84 -2.93
C PRO A 56 18.11 -9.66 -3.60
N LYS A 57 19.05 -10.18 -2.83
CA LYS A 57 20.12 -11.06 -3.37
C LYS A 57 19.69 -12.52 -3.50
N ARG A 58 18.62 -12.92 -2.80
CA ARG A 58 18.11 -14.30 -2.82
C ARG A 58 16.95 -14.40 -3.79
N GLN A 59 17.06 -15.33 -4.74
CA GLN A 59 15.98 -15.57 -5.71
C GLN A 59 14.68 -16.00 -5.00
N ALA A 60 14.77 -16.80 -3.95
CA ALA A 60 13.62 -17.24 -3.17
C ALA A 60 12.77 -16.10 -2.62
N SER A 61 13.38 -14.94 -2.25
CA SER A 61 12.64 -13.77 -1.80
C SER A 61 11.79 -13.14 -2.92
N TRP A 62 12.28 -13.17 -4.14
CA TRP A 62 11.51 -12.72 -5.31
C TRP A 62 10.43 -13.71 -5.74
N ASP A 63 10.68 -15.01 -5.59
CA ASP A 63 9.69 -16.05 -5.87
C ASP A 63 8.53 -15.97 -4.89
N GLU A 64 8.80 -15.73 -3.61
CA GLU A 64 7.79 -15.50 -2.58
C GLU A 64 6.99 -14.22 -2.86
N LEU A 65 7.66 -13.10 -3.20
CA LEU A 65 6.98 -11.87 -3.61
C LEU A 65 6.12 -12.07 -4.85
N THR A 66 6.56 -12.91 -5.80
CA THR A 66 5.79 -13.26 -7.00
C THR A 66 4.55 -14.07 -6.63
N SER A 67 4.65 -15.01 -5.68
CA SER A 67 3.53 -15.83 -5.25
C SER A 67 2.40 -15.00 -4.65
N LEU A 68 2.72 -13.88 -3.99
CA LEU A 68 1.73 -12.94 -3.45
C LEU A 68 0.86 -12.28 -4.53
N LEU A 69 1.35 -12.14 -5.76
CA LEU A 69 0.56 -11.56 -6.87
C LEU A 69 -0.63 -12.43 -7.26
N GLY A 70 -0.50 -13.76 -7.08
CA GLY A 70 -1.58 -14.71 -7.33
C GLY A 70 -2.50 -14.97 -6.14
N ARG A 71 -2.13 -14.48 -4.96
CA ARG A 71 -2.90 -14.69 -3.73
C ARG A 71 -4.16 -13.84 -3.72
N THR A 72 -5.23 -14.36 -3.11
CA THR A 72 -6.51 -13.67 -2.95
C THR A 72 -6.99 -13.72 -1.51
N TRP A 73 -7.73 -12.70 -1.10
CA TRP A 73 -8.30 -12.55 0.24
C TRP A 73 -9.83 -12.58 0.18
N PRO A 74 -10.51 -13.24 1.15
CA PRO A 74 -11.96 -13.32 1.16
C PRO A 74 -12.59 -11.97 1.50
N HIS A 75 -13.66 -11.61 0.81
CA HIS A 75 -14.46 -10.42 1.07
C HIS A 75 -15.80 -10.82 1.74
N VAL A 76 -16.36 -9.96 2.58
CA VAL A 76 -17.62 -10.22 3.32
C VAL A 76 -18.80 -10.65 2.43
N HIS A 77 -18.83 -10.15 1.22
CA HIS A 77 -19.89 -10.50 0.26
C HIS A 77 -19.56 -11.75 -0.58
N GLY A 78 -18.66 -12.60 -0.10
CA GLY A 78 -18.31 -13.88 -0.74
C GLY A 78 -17.35 -13.79 -1.93
N ALA A 79 -17.00 -12.60 -2.40
CA ALA A 79 -15.98 -12.41 -3.43
C ALA A 79 -14.56 -12.68 -2.88
N ARG A 80 -13.61 -12.94 -3.75
CA ARG A 80 -12.19 -12.97 -3.41
C ARG A 80 -11.47 -11.85 -4.14
N LEU A 81 -10.72 -11.03 -3.39
CA LEU A 81 -10.00 -9.90 -3.95
C LEU A 81 -8.51 -10.22 -4.08
N GLY A 82 -7.96 -10.03 -5.27
CA GLY A 82 -6.52 -10.08 -5.51
C GLY A 82 -5.88 -8.70 -5.38
N ILE A 83 -4.55 -8.66 -5.37
CA ILE A 83 -3.78 -7.42 -5.40
C ILE A 83 -3.93 -6.78 -6.79
N ALA A 84 -4.64 -5.66 -6.87
CA ALA A 84 -4.81 -4.93 -8.14
C ALA A 84 -3.50 -4.27 -8.60
N LYS A 85 -2.69 -3.78 -7.65
CA LYS A 85 -1.38 -3.20 -7.93
C LYS A 85 -0.42 -3.40 -6.76
N LEU A 86 0.79 -3.87 -7.08
CA LEU A 86 1.93 -3.91 -6.17
C LEU A 86 2.94 -2.84 -6.61
N ALA A 87 3.23 -1.90 -5.74
CA ALA A 87 4.35 -1.00 -5.95
C ALA A 87 5.57 -1.47 -5.15
N VAL A 88 6.75 -1.40 -5.76
CA VAL A 88 8.00 -1.84 -5.14
C VAL A 88 8.96 -0.67 -5.11
N ASP A 89 9.46 -0.36 -3.91
CA ASP A 89 10.47 0.69 -3.76
C ASP A 89 11.77 0.32 -4.46
N THR A 90 12.39 1.32 -5.07
CA THR A 90 13.66 1.17 -5.81
C THR A 90 14.82 1.87 -5.12
N GLY A 91 14.66 2.25 -3.85
CA GLY A 91 15.70 2.92 -3.08
C GLY A 91 16.93 2.05 -2.84
N TYR A 92 16.72 0.74 -2.70
CA TYR A 92 17.80 -0.24 -2.55
C TYR A 92 17.76 -1.27 -3.68
N GLN A 93 18.95 -1.58 -4.28
CA GLN A 93 19.10 -2.58 -5.36
C GLN A 93 18.14 -2.37 -6.54
N ALA A 94 17.99 -1.15 -7.03
CA ALA A 94 17.05 -0.79 -8.11
C ALA A 94 17.14 -1.71 -9.33
N SER A 95 18.34 -2.17 -9.71
CA SER A 95 18.54 -3.09 -10.83
C SER A 95 17.83 -4.44 -10.62
N ALA A 96 17.89 -4.99 -9.41
CA ALA A 96 17.19 -6.23 -9.08
C ALA A 96 15.67 -6.05 -9.11
N VAL A 97 15.18 -4.92 -8.57
CA VAL A 97 13.74 -4.56 -8.64
C VAL A 97 13.28 -4.45 -10.09
N TYR A 98 14.05 -3.79 -10.96
CA TYR A 98 13.68 -3.63 -12.38
C TYR A 98 13.67 -4.98 -13.12
N ALA A 99 14.66 -5.83 -12.88
CA ALA A 99 14.73 -7.16 -13.48
C ALA A 99 13.54 -8.01 -13.09
N TRP A 100 13.23 -8.07 -11.79
CA TRP A 100 12.09 -8.80 -11.27
C TRP A 100 10.75 -8.23 -11.79
N ALA A 101 10.53 -6.92 -11.71
CA ALA A 101 9.28 -6.29 -12.13
C ALA A 101 8.98 -6.49 -13.61
N ARG A 102 10.02 -6.60 -14.45
CA ARG A 102 9.89 -6.92 -15.86
C ARG A 102 9.36 -8.35 -16.06
N GLY A 103 9.86 -9.32 -15.30
CA GLY A 103 9.40 -10.70 -15.34
C GLY A 103 7.98 -10.88 -14.77
N ALA A 104 7.67 -10.20 -13.68
CA ALA A 104 6.37 -10.23 -13.02
C ALA A 104 5.25 -9.49 -13.78
N GLY A 105 5.61 -8.57 -14.67
CA GLY A 105 4.68 -7.84 -15.53
C GLY A 105 4.22 -6.48 -14.97
N PHE A 106 4.37 -5.44 -15.79
CA PHE A 106 4.02 -4.06 -15.42
C PHE A 106 2.51 -3.77 -15.33
N ALA A 107 1.67 -4.70 -15.74
CA ALA A 107 0.22 -4.58 -15.54
C ALA A 107 -0.12 -4.54 -14.04
N GLN A 108 0.51 -5.39 -13.24
CA GLN A 108 0.25 -5.52 -11.81
C GLN A 108 1.37 -4.91 -10.95
N VAL A 109 2.61 -4.87 -11.44
CA VAL A 109 3.78 -4.38 -10.68
C VAL A 109 4.18 -2.98 -11.12
N ALA A 110 4.51 -2.11 -10.18
CA ALA A 110 4.98 -0.76 -10.42
C ALA A 110 6.26 -0.47 -9.59
N PRO A 111 7.44 -0.47 -10.19
CA PRO A 111 8.64 0.09 -9.55
C PRO A 111 8.42 1.57 -9.23
N VAL A 112 8.66 1.98 -7.99
CA VAL A 112 8.46 3.35 -7.52
C VAL A 112 9.73 3.93 -6.92
N LYS A 113 9.94 5.22 -7.11
CA LYS A 113 11.03 5.97 -6.46
C LYS A 113 10.44 7.14 -5.68
N GLY A 114 10.70 7.17 -4.39
CA GLY A 114 10.39 8.30 -3.55
C GLY A 114 11.21 9.52 -3.96
N VAL A 115 10.57 10.68 -4.03
CA VAL A 115 11.21 11.98 -4.26
C VAL A 115 10.78 12.92 -3.15
N GLU A 116 11.77 13.49 -2.48
CA GLU A 116 11.55 14.43 -1.39
C GLU A 116 11.10 15.82 -1.90
N GLY A 117 10.57 16.62 -0.98
CA GLY A 117 10.11 17.99 -1.20
C GLY A 117 8.62 18.11 -1.48
N PHE A 118 8.09 19.31 -1.16
CA PHE A 118 6.67 19.63 -1.29
C PHE A 118 6.29 20.19 -2.67
N ASN A 119 7.26 20.69 -3.43
CA ASN A 119 7.05 21.39 -4.71
C ASN A 119 6.94 20.38 -5.88
N ARG A 120 5.95 19.50 -5.82
CA ARG A 120 5.68 18.53 -6.88
C ARG A 120 4.31 18.77 -7.49
N ALA A 121 4.27 18.98 -8.79
CA ALA A 121 3.02 19.23 -9.54
C ALA A 121 2.02 18.07 -9.44
N ALA A 122 2.54 16.83 -9.29
CA ALA A 122 1.70 15.66 -9.14
C ALA A 122 2.24 14.75 -8.02
N PRO A 123 1.37 14.18 -7.16
CA PRO A 123 1.77 13.23 -6.13
C PRO A 123 2.42 11.96 -6.68
N VAL A 124 2.01 11.55 -7.88
CA VAL A 124 2.63 10.45 -8.64
C VAL A 124 2.82 10.91 -10.07
N ALA A 125 4.02 10.75 -10.61
CA ALA A 125 4.37 11.06 -11.99
C ALA A 125 4.99 9.83 -12.68
N GLY A 126 4.81 9.74 -13.98
CA GLY A 126 5.34 8.64 -14.81
C GLY A 126 4.22 7.81 -15.45
N PRO A 127 4.59 6.63 -16.01
CA PRO A 127 5.93 6.05 -15.90
C PRO A 127 6.94 6.73 -16.82
N SER A 128 8.17 6.90 -16.30
CA SER A 128 9.35 7.12 -17.11
C SER A 128 10.02 5.78 -17.44
N PHE A 129 10.68 5.72 -18.60
CA PHE A 129 11.39 4.50 -18.98
C PHE A 129 12.84 4.62 -18.54
N VAL A 130 13.32 3.59 -17.83
CA VAL A 130 14.68 3.47 -17.36
C VAL A 130 15.36 2.23 -17.95
N ASP A 131 16.68 2.27 -18.06
CA ASP A 131 17.42 1.11 -18.49
C ASP A 131 17.43 0.06 -17.37
N ALA A 132 17.33 -1.20 -17.76
CA ALA A 132 17.40 -2.33 -16.85
C ALA A 132 18.58 -3.23 -17.24
N THR A 133 19.06 -4.03 -16.29
CA THR A 133 20.08 -5.05 -16.57
C THR A 133 19.42 -6.43 -16.47
N GLU A 134 19.56 -7.22 -17.51
CA GLU A 134 19.08 -8.59 -17.55
C GLU A 134 20.22 -9.52 -17.93
N ARG A 135 20.54 -10.50 -17.09
CA ARG A 135 21.64 -11.46 -17.30
C ARG A 135 22.96 -10.76 -17.71
N GLY A 136 23.30 -9.66 -17.03
CA GLY A 136 24.51 -8.88 -17.31
C GLY A 136 24.43 -7.98 -18.55
N ARG A 137 23.35 -8.01 -19.33
CA ARG A 137 23.16 -7.16 -20.51
C ARG A 137 22.27 -5.96 -20.19
N LYS A 138 22.67 -4.79 -20.68
CA LYS A 138 21.87 -3.56 -20.57
C LYS A 138 20.70 -3.61 -21.56
N VAL A 139 19.49 -3.50 -21.05
CA VAL A 139 18.25 -3.41 -21.81
C VAL A 139 17.78 -1.96 -21.76
N ARG A 140 17.89 -1.25 -22.88
CA ARG A 140 17.42 0.14 -22.98
C ARG A 140 15.92 0.20 -22.75
N ARG A 141 15.47 1.18 -21.92
CA ARG A 141 14.05 1.39 -21.59
C ARG A 141 13.38 0.10 -21.07
N GLY A 142 14.17 -0.78 -20.42
CA GLY A 142 13.77 -2.11 -20.00
C GLY A 142 12.81 -2.13 -18.81
N ALA A 143 12.67 -1.03 -18.07
CA ALA A 143 11.75 -0.92 -16.94
C ALA A 143 10.96 0.38 -16.98
N ARG A 144 9.79 0.36 -16.31
CA ARG A 144 8.92 1.51 -16.08
C ARG A 144 9.10 1.94 -14.64
N LEU A 145 9.36 3.23 -14.42
CA LEU A 145 9.56 3.82 -13.08
C LEU A 145 8.56 4.94 -12.84
N TRP A 146 7.88 4.90 -11.70
CA TRP A 146 7.02 5.98 -11.24
C TRP A 146 7.72 6.75 -10.13
N THR A 147 7.63 8.08 -10.18
CA THR A 147 8.09 8.94 -9.08
C THR A 147 6.94 9.29 -8.16
N VAL A 148 7.21 9.28 -6.85
CA VAL A 148 6.23 9.47 -5.78
C VAL A 148 6.67 10.64 -4.92
N ALA A 149 5.81 11.66 -4.77
CA ALA A 149 6.04 12.79 -3.87
C ALA A 149 5.88 12.35 -2.41
N VAL A 150 6.97 11.97 -1.77
CA VAL A 150 6.98 11.36 -0.43
C VAL A 150 6.37 12.30 0.61
N ALA A 151 6.76 13.59 0.59
CA ALA A 151 6.26 14.59 1.54
C ALA A 151 4.73 14.74 1.50
N THR A 152 4.13 14.73 0.30
CA THR A 152 2.67 14.84 0.13
C THR A 152 1.96 13.64 0.76
N PHE A 153 2.44 12.41 0.49
CA PHE A 153 1.81 11.21 1.02
C PHE A 153 2.01 11.04 2.52
N LYS A 154 3.19 11.40 3.05
CA LYS A 154 3.44 11.44 4.49
C LYS A 154 2.46 12.39 5.17
N SER A 155 2.36 13.64 4.71
CA SER A 155 1.45 14.63 5.27
C SER A 155 -0.01 14.16 5.26
N GLU A 156 -0.46 13.55 4.16
CA GLU A 156 -1.80 12.98 4.05
C GLU A 156 -2.01 11.84 5.04
N THR A 157 -1.06 10.91 5.14
CA THR A 157 -1.13 9.76 6.05
C THR A 157 -1.18 10.19 7.50
N TYR A 158 -0.29 11.09 7.92
CA TYR A 158 -0.26 11.58 9.30
C TYR A 158 -1.52 12.39 9.65
N ARG A 159 -2.09 13.11 8.69
CA ARG A 159 -3.39 13.76 8.88
C ARG A 159 -4.50 12.74 9.14
N TYR A 160 -4.51 11.66 8.40
CA TYR A 160 -5.55 10.62 8.53
C TYR A 160 -5.39 9.75 9.78
N LEU A 161 -4.16 9.54 10.24
CA LEU A 161 -3.90 8.86 11.52
C LEU A 161 -4.38 9.64 12.74
N ARG A 162 -4.63 10.96 12.59
CA ARG A 162 -5.17 11.83 13.65
C ARG A 162 -6.69 11.91 13.65
N LEU A 163 -7.38 11.32 12.68
CA LEU A 163 -8.84 11.29 12.66
C LEU A 163 -9.35 10.47 13.83
N ALA A 164 -10.34 11.01 14.54
CA ALA A 164 -11.01 10.29 15.60
C ALA A 164 -11.89 9.15 15.02
N ALA A 165 -11.87 8.02 15.67
CA ALA A 165 -12.85 6.97 15.38
C ALA A 165 -14.24 7.41 15.85
N PRO A 166 -15.32 7.03 15.15
CA PRO A 166 -16.67 7.21 15.68
C PRO A 166 -16.84 6.41 16.98
N THR A 167 -17.58 6.98 17.92
CA THR A 167 -17.92 6.30 19.17
C THR A 167 -18.94 5.17 18.92
N ASP A 168 -19.12 4.28 19.88
CA ASP A 168 -20.14 3.23 19.78
C ASP A 168 -21.55 3.81 19.63
N GLU A 169 -21.82 4.96 20.24
CA GLU A 169 -23.08 5.70 20.11
C GLU A 169 -23.25 6.25 18.68
N ASP A 170 -22.20 6.82 18.11
CA ASP A 170 -22.20 7.29 16.72
C ASP A 170 -22.48 6.14 15.76
N ILE A 171 -21.81 4.99 15.98
CA ILE A 171 -22.00 3.78 15.16
C ILE A 171 -23.43 3.27 15.28
N ALA A 172 -23.98 3.22 16.48
CA ALA A 172 -25.39 2.83 16.71
C ALA A 172 -26.38 3.79 16.04
N ALA A 173 -26.01 5.08 15.91
CA ALA A 173 -26.77 6.09 15.18
C ALA A 173 -26.56 6.03 13.65
N GLY A 174 -25.75 5.08 13.15
CA GLY A 174 -25.48 4.88 11.72
C GLY A 174 -24.32 5.71 11.17
N ALA A 175 -23.51 6.32 12.02
CA ALA A 175 -22.32 7.04 11.59
C ALA A 175 -21.27 6.06 11.04
N THR A 176 -20.52 6.52 10.05
CA THR A 176 -19.40 5.79 9.47
C THR A 176 -18.09 6.53 9.76
N ALA A 177 -16.97 5.82 9.70
CA ALA A 177 -15.67 6.43 9.84
C ALA A 177 -15.48 7.59 8.84
N PRO A 178 -14.84 8.70 9.25
CA PRO A 178 -14.67 9.87 8.40
C PRO A 178 -13.80 9.54 7.17
N PRO A 179 -13.96 10.29 6.06
CA PRO A 179 -13.16 10.10 4.85
C PRO A 179 -11.66 10.14 5.15
N GLY A 180 -10.93 9.15 4.65
CA GLY A 180 -9.50 8.98 4.88
C GLY A 180 -9.14 8.22 6.15
N PHE A 181 -10.11 7.79 6.97
CA PHE A 181 -9.81 7.02 8.18
C PHE A 181 -9.00 5.77 7.87
N ILE A 182 -7.99 5.50 8.69
CA ILE A 182 -7.11 4.34 8.56
C ILE A 182 -7.47 3.34 9.65
N HIS A 183 -7.99 2.19 9.25
CA HIS A 183 -8.23 1.09 10.16
C HIS A 183 -6.97 0.25 10.30
N LEU A 184 -6.53 0.07 11.53
CA LEU A 184 -5.41 -0.79 11.88
C LEU A 184 -5.92 -1.96 12.71
N PRO A 185 -5.28 -3.14 12.61
CA PRO A 185 -5.60 -4.28 13.42
C PRO A 185 -5.35 -4.03 14.91
N GLN A 186 -6.18 -4.62 15.76
CA GLN A 186 -5.98 -4.56 17.22
C GLN A 186 -4.71 -5.30 17.65
N ASP A 187 -4.34 -6.34 16.91
CA ASP A 187 -3.14 -7.16 17.11
C ASP A 187 -1.97 -6.74 16.21
N ALA A 188 -2.04 -5.53 15.59
CA ALA A 188 -0.91 -5.00 14.84
C ALA A 188 0.35 -4.99 15.71
N GLU A 189 1.44 -5.49 15.13
CA GLU A 189 2.71 -5.57 15.83
C GLU A 189 3.15 -4.18 16.30
N ALA A 190 3.43 -4.04 17.60
CA ALA A 190 3.78 -2.75 18.20
C ALA A 190 5.00 -2.10 17.55
N GLU A 191 5.96 -2.90 17.09
CA GLU A 191 7.13 -2.39 16.39
C GLU A 191 6.75 -1.80 15.00
N TRP A 192 5.85 -2.46 14.27
CA TRP A 192 5.33 -1.93 13.02
C TRP A 192 4.59 -0.60 13.20
N ILE A 193 3.76 -0.47 14.26
CA ILE A 193 3.08 0.79 14.60
C ILE A 193 4.10 1.89 14.92
N LYS A 194 5.17 1.58 15.67
CA LYS A 194 6.24 2.54 15.97
C LYS A 194 6.97 3.01 14.71
N GLN A 195 7.17 2.11 13.74
CA GLN A 195 7.77 2.48 12.45
C GLN A 195 6.83 3.38 11.62
N LEU A 196 5.52 3.14 11.70
CA LEU A 196 4.50 3.93 11.02
C LEU A 196 4.52 5.41 11.39
N VAL A 197 4.83 5.70 12.66
CA VAL A 197 4.86 7.06 13.23
C VAL A 197 6.31 7.53 13.54
N ALA A 198 7.30 6.91 12.92
CA ALA A 198 8.72 7.15 13.20
C ALA A 198 9.29 8.45 12.60
N GLU A 199 8.47 9.31 12.04
CA GLU A 199 8.89 10.55 11.40
C GLU A 199 8.06 11.74 11.88
N GLN A 200 8.66 12.92 11.86
CA GLN A 200 7.98 14.17 12.17
C GLN A 200 8.27 15.25 11.12
N LEU A 201 7.31 16.13 10.90
CA LEU A 201 7.47 17.29 10.05
C LEU A 201 8.00 18.44 10.89
N VAL A 202 9.16 18.98 10.55
CA VAL A 202 9.82 20.08 11.24
C VAL A 202 10.10 21.25 10.29
N THR A 203 10.15 22.45 10.84
CA THR A 203 10.62 23.62 10.10
C THR A 203 12.12 23.76 10.31
N VAL A 204 12.89 23.71 9.22
CA VAL A 204 14.35 23.85 9.23
C VAL A 204 14.74 25.15 8.52
N THR A 205 15.67 25.90 9.10
CA THR A 205 16.23 27.07 8.45
C THR A 205 17.41 26.67 7.57
N THR A 206 17.34 27.00 6.30
CA THR A 206 18.42 26.75 5.34
C THR A 206 19.63 27.66 5.62
N ARG A 207 20.80 27.31 5.08
CA ARG A 207 22.00 28.16 5.19
C ARG A 207 21.82 29.59 4.68
N ARG A 208 20.81 29.83 3.83
CA ARG A 208 20.46 31.15 3.29
C ARG A 208 19.39 31.87 4.10
N GLY A 209 19.01 31.36 5.28
CA GLY A 209 18.02 31.97 6.18
C GLY A 209 16.55 31.66 5.83
N PHE A 210 16.26 30.91 4.76
CA PHE A 210 14.90 30.55 4.40
C PHE A 210 14.40 29.35 5.22
N GLN A 211 13.15 29.42 5.66
CA GLN A 211 12.49 28.31 6.32
C GLN A 211 11.98 27.31 5.26
N LYS A 212 12.19 26.02 5.51
CA LYS A 212 11.60 24.92 4.75
C LYS A 212 11.03 23.88 5.68
N LEU A 213 9.97 23.21 5.24
CA LEU A 213 9.45 22.03 5.90
C LEU A 213 10.24 20.79 5.46
N GLU A 214 10.60 19.95 6.41
CA GLU A 214 11.37 18.74 6.18
C GLU A 214 10.88 17.60 7.08
N TRP A 215 10.75 16.41 6.52
CA TRP A 215 10.46 15.21 7.30
C TRP A 215 11.75 14.68 7.91
N GLN A 216 11.79 14.60 9.24
CA GLN A 216 12.92 14.05 9.98
C GLN A 216 12.55 12.74 10.63
N LYS A 217 13.50 11.79 10.58
CA LYS A 217 13.37 10.50 11.22
C LYS A 217 13.58 10.65 12.74
N LEU A 218 12.66 10.07 13.50
CA LEU A 218 12.78 9.95 14.96
C LEU A 218 13.51 8.66 15.38
N ARG A 219 13.62 7.69 14.45
CA ARG A 219 14.24 6.38 14.66
C ARG A 219 14.95 5.91 13.38
N GLU A 220 15.93 5.01 13.53
CA GLU A 220 16.63 4.40 12.38
C GLU A 220 15.70 3.58 11.51
N ARG A 221 14.82 2.77 12.13
CA ARG A 221 13.75 2.04 11.42
C ARG A 221 12.53 2.92 11.31
N ASN A 222 12.24 3.35 10.11
CA ASN A 222 11.02 4.08 9.78
C ASN A 222 10.25 3.27 8.75
N GLY A 223 8.98 3.00 9.03
CA GLY A 223 8.08 2.32 8.12
C GLY A 223 7.83 3.15 6.85
N ALA A 224 8.79 3.11 5.93
CA ALA A 224 8.71 3.82 4.64
C ALA A 224 7.51 3.35 3.79
N GLY A 225 6.87 2.25 4.16
CA GLY A 225 5.82 1.61 3.38
C GLY A 225 4.51 2.39 3.22
N LEU A 226 4.09 3.19 4.21
CA LEU A 226 2.77 3.83 4.17
C LEU A 226 2.62 4.97 3.15
N PRO A 227 3.57 5.90 3.00
CA PRO A 227 3.46 6.90 1.96
C PRO A 227 3.43 6.30 0.55
N GLY A 228 4.24 5.27 0.31
CA GLY A 228 4.23 4.51 -0.93
C GLY A 228 2.89 3.81 -1.22
N LEU A 229 2.17 3.35 -0.20
CA LEU A 229 0.87 2.68 -0.34
C LEU A 229 -0.22 3.57 -0.93
N ARG A 230 -0.29 4.83 -0.56
CA ARG A 230 -1.27 5.78 -1.08
C ARG A 230 -0.96 6.24 -2.51
N ALA A 231 0.31 6.29 -2.86
CA ALA A 231 0.74 6.53 -4.22
C ALA A 231 0.16 5.49 -5.19
N ARG A 232 0.04 4.25 -4.75
CA ARG A 232 -0.46 3.12 -5.55
C ARG A 232 -1.93 3.25 -5.90
N ARG A 233 -2.77 3.70 -4.99
CA ARG A 233 -4.16 3.95 -5.29
C ARG A 233 -4.33 4.94 -6.45
N ARG A 234 -3.48 5.97 -6.52
CA ARG A 234 -3.52 6.93 -7.64
C ARG A 234 -2.98 6.34 -8.94
N LEU A 235 -2.05 5.37 -8.87
CA LEU A 235 -1.63 4.60 -10.04
C LEU A 235 -2.77 3.77 -10.60
N ASP A 236 -3.54 3.09 -9.74
CA ASP A 236 -4.70 2.29 -10.16
C ASP A 236 -5.81 3.15 -10.76
N CYS A 237 -6.12 4.31 -10.17
CA CYS A 237 -7.11 5.24 -10.71
C CYS A 237 -6.74 5.81 -12.08
N ARG A 238 -5.45 5.91 -12.42
CA ARG A 238 -4.98 6.43 -13.71
C ARG A 238 -4.80 5.35 -14.77
N SER A 239 -4.51 4.11 -14.38
CA SER A 239 -4.40 2.98 -15.32
C SER A 239 -5.75 2.47 -15.84
N GLY A 240 -6.83 3.03 -15.38
CA GLY A 240 -8.14 3.21 -16.04
C GLY A 240 -8.91 2.00 -16.56
N SER A 241 -8.41 0.78 -16.54
CA SER A 241 -9.09 -0.32 -17.22
C SER A 241 -9.49 -1.52 -16.36
N VAL A 242 -8.85 -1.75 -15.22
CA VAL A 242 -9.08 -2.99 -14.47
C VAL A 242 -10.17 -2.86 -13.39
N VAL A 243 -10.30 -1.69 -12.76
CA VAL A 243 -11.23 -1.53 -11.62
C VAL A 243 -12.67 -1.18 -12.08
N ARG A 244 -12.86 -0.66 -13.29
CA ARG A 244 -14.21 -0.32 -13.78
C ARG A 244 -15.09 -1.54 -14.12
N SER A 245 -14.50 -2.67 -14.45
CA SER A 245 -15.27 -3.85 -14.89
C SER A 245 -15.83 -4.69 -13.73
N GLU A 246 -15.23 -4.65 -12.55
CA GLU A 246 -15.70 -5.44 -11.39
C GLU A 246 -16.63 -4.67 -10.43
N VAL A 247 -16.56 -3.34 -10.39
CA VAL A 247 -17.38 -2.49 -9.51
C VAL A 247 -18.75 -2.13 -10.14
N ALA A 248 -18.99 -2.44 -11.41
CA ALA A 248 -20.11 -1.92 -12.19
C ALA A 248 -21.36 -2.81 -12.21
N ARG A 249 -21.76 -3.44 -11.09
CA ARG A 249 -23.19 -3.83 -10.91
C ARG A 249 -23.56 -3.88 -9.43
N PRO A 250 -24.34 -2.91 -8.92
CA PRO A 250 -25.09 -3.16 -7.69
C PRO A 250 -26.15 -4.20 -8.03
N ARG A 251 -26.02 -5.41 -7.53
CA ARG A 251 -27.14 -6.35 -7.47
C ARG A 251 -28.16 -5.74 -6.53
N GLY A 252 -29.42 -5.67 -7.01
CA GLY A 252 -30.55 -5.13 -6.29
C GLY A 252 -30.76 -5.79 -4.92
N PRO A 253 -31.68 -5.24 -4.09
CA PRO A 253 -31.83 -5.62 -2.71
C PRO A 253 -32.08 -7.12 -2.58
N ALA A 254 -31.27 -7.78 -1.74
CA ALA A 254 -31.46 -9.18 -1.37
C ALA A 254 -32.87 -9.34 -0.78
N ARG A 255 -33.70 -10.17 -1.43
CA ARG A 255 -34.98 -10.60 -0.87
C ARG A 255 -34.68 -11.27 0.48
N ALA A 256 -35.36 -10.75 1.51
CA ALA A 256 -35.38 -11.35 2.83
C ALA A 256 -35.81 -12.83 2.71
N CYS A 257 -34.93 -13.74 3.13
CA CYS A 257 -35.31 -15.14 3.34
C CYS A 257 -36.29 -15.19 4.50
N ALA A 258 -37.59 -15.45 4.19
CA ALA A 258 -38.59 -15.78 5.18
C ALA A 258 -38.16 -17.08 5.88
N ARG A 259 -38.16 -17.06 7.21
CA ARG A 259 -38.03 -18.26 8.04
C ARG A 259 -39.27 -19.13 7.84
N PRO A 260 -39.18 -20.41 7.61
CA PRO A 260 -40.36 -21.29 7.76
C PRO A 260 -40.62 -21.49 9.23
N ASN A 261 -41.86 -21.18 9.64
CA ASN A 261 -42.46 -21.66 10.89
C ASN A 261 -42.55 -23.19 10.86
N ARG A 262 -41.87 -23.82 11.80
CA ARG A 262 -42.38 -24.91 12.68
C ARG A 262 -41.29 -25.42 13.58
#